data_d2175989eb41636f9fd4e74f5e29ac34
#
_entry.id   d2175989eb41636f9fd4e74f5e29ac34
#
_cell.length_a   1.000
_cell.length_b   1.000
_cell.length_c   1.000
_cell.angle_alpha   90.00
_cell.angle_beta   90.00
_cell.angle_gamma   90.00
#
_symmetry.space_group_name_H-M   'P 1'
#
loop_
_entity.id
_entity.type
_entity.pdbx_description
1 polymer ?
#
loop_
_entity_poly.entity_id
_entity_poly.type
_entity_poly.pdbx_seq_one_letter_code
_entity_poly.pdbx_strand_id
1 'polypeptide(L)'
;MNRLARQAEISPDQLRSSQVTMLYGESGEVEFIDYGVKFWLDVTKVMFSSGNITERHRIGNIDMTGECVVDAFAGIGYYTLPMLVRSKAKHVYACELNPNSIEALKRGAQLNEVTNRLTILEGDNQETLRNLTGIADRVHLGILPSSEQTWALAVSCLKSTGGVVHLHMNVREVE
;
A
#
# COMPACT_ATOMS: atom_id res chain seq x y z
N MET A 1 -16.33 20.10 17.22
CA MET A 1 -15.33 19.83 16.15
C MET A 1 -13.97 20.02 16.78
N ASN A 2 -13.12 19.01 16.78
CA ASN A 2 -11.84 19.08 17.49
C ASN A 2 -10.65 19.36 16.58
N ARG A 3 -10.81 19.21 15.26
CA ARG A 3 -9.76 19.45 14.26
C ARG A 3 -10.39 19.82 12.92
N LEU A 4 -9.70 20.68 12.16
CA LEU A 4 -10.05 21.07 10.80
C LEU A 4 -8.76 21.21 9.99
N ALA A 5 -8.73 20.61 8.82
CA ALA A 5 -7.61 20.70 7.89
C ALA A 5 -8.10 21.10 6.51
N ARG A 6 -7.29 21.87 5.79
CA ARG A 6 -7.49 22.19 4.38
C ARG A 6 -6.57 21.33 3.55
N GLN A 7 -7.13 20.53 2.67
CA GLN A 7 -6.38 19.79 1.68
C GLN A 7 -6.04 20.67 0.49
N ALA A 8 -4.79 20.63 0.05
CA ALA A 8 -4.31 21.23 -1.19
C ALA A 8 -3.90 20.09 -2.17
N GLU A 9 -3.21 20.46 -3.24
CA GLU A 9 -2.70 19.48 -4.21
C GLU A 9 -1.69 18.54 -3.58
N ILE A 10 -1.55 17.34 -4.15
CA ILE A 10 -0.53 16.38 -3.77
C ILE A 10 0.75 16.74 -4.51
N SER A 11 1.88 16.69 -3.84
CA SER A 11 3.18 16.90 -4.47
C SER A 11 3.39 15.94 -5.65
N PRO A 12 3.83 16.42 -6.82
CA PRO A 12 4.05 15.58 -8.00
C PRO A 12 5.32 14.73 -7.90
N ASP A 13 6.06 14.82 -6.79
CA ASP A 13 7.26 14.04 -6.54
C ASP A 13 6.94 12.55 -6.28
N GLN A 14 7.98 11.72 -6.27
CA GLN A 14 7.85 10.27 -6.02
C GLN A 14 7.29 9.95 -4.63
N LEU A 15 7.48 10.82 -3.64
CA LEU A 15 7.00 10.62 -2.28
C LEU A 15 5.51 10.91 -2.13
N ARG A 16 4.90 11.63 -3.10
CA ARG A 16 3.47 12.03 -3.06
C ARG A 16 3.08 12.67 -1.74
N SER A 17 3.93 13.56 -1.26
CA SER A 17 3.76 14.22 0.03
C SER A 17 2.45 15.03 0.06
N SER A 18 1.76 14.98 1.19
CA SER A 18 0.53 15.74 1.41
C SER A 18 0.83 17.25 1.56
N GLN A 19 0.01 18.10 0.96
CA GLN A 19 0.03 19.54 1.16
C GLN A 19 -1.19 19.99 1.99
N VAL A 20 -1.46 19.25 3.07
CA VAL A 20 -2.54 19.58 4.01
C VAL A 20 -2.03 20.57 5.04
N THR A 21 -2.85 21.60 5.30
CA THR A 21 -2.61 22.59 6.36
C THR A 21 -3.68 22.45 7.45
N MET A 22 -3.26 22.31 8.70
CA MET A 22 -4.18 22.37 9.84
C MET A 22 -4.70 23.79 10.01
N LEU A 23 -6.02 23.96 10.00
CA LEU A 23 -6.70 25.24 10.25
C LEU A 23 -7.16 25.36 11.70
N TYR A 24 -7.39 24.23 12.36
CA TYR A 24 -7.77 24.16 13.79
C TYR A 24 -7.32 22.83 14.37
N GLY A 25 -6.77 22.85 15.58
CA GLY A 25 -6.16 21.69 16.24
C GLY A 25 -4.68 21.52 15.89
N GLU A 26 -3.95 20.76 16.71
CA GLU A 26 -2.48 20.68 16.67
C GLU A 26 -1.96 19.43 15.93
N SER A 27 -2.79 18.38 15.77
CA SER A 27 -2.35 17.09 15.20
C SER A 27 -3.15 16.72 13.97
N GLY A 28 -2.41 16.31 12.92
CA GLY A 28 -2.96 15.69 11.71
C GLY A 28 -3.14 14.17 11.80
N GLU A 29 -2.81 13.56 12.93
CA GLU A 29 -2.91 12.11 13.13
C GLU A 29 -4.36 11.65 13.13
N VAL A 30 -4.66 10.62 12.36
CA VAL A 30 -6.00 10.05 12.20
C VAL A 30 -5.93 8.53 12.26
N GLU A 31 -6.82 7.95 13.07
CA GLU A 31 -7.15 6.53 12.99
C GLU A 31 -8.54 6.40 12.37
N PHE A 32 -8.71 5.45 11.46
CA PHE A 32 -10.00 5.13 10.87
C PHE A 32 -10.10 3.64 10.54
N ILE A 33 -11.32 3.19 10.35
CA ILE A 33 -11.60 1.80 9.98
C ILE A 33 -12.26 1.80 8.60
N ASP A 34 -11.69 1.02 7.67
CA ASP A 34 -12.28 0.75 6.37
C ASP A 34 -12.42 -0.77 6.20
N TYR A 35 -13.64 -1.23 6.02
CA TYR A 35 -13.98 -2.64 5.81
C TYR A 35 -13.38 -3.58 6.88
N GLY A 36 -13.38 -3.14 8.15
CA GLY A 36 -12.84 -3.89 9.29
C GLY A 36 -11.32 -3.86 9.43
N VAL A 37 -10.62 -3.11 8.59
CA VAL A 37 -9.17 -2.88 8.65
C VAL A 37 -8.92 -1.52 9.29
N LYS A 38 -8.06 -1.46 10.29
CA LYS A 38 -7.65 -0.23 10.98
C LYS A 38 -6.46 0.39 10.26
N PHE A 39 -6.55 1.69 9.98
CA PHE A 39 -5.48 2.49 9.39
C PHE A 39 -5.10 3.62 10.34
N TRP A 40 -3.85 4.01 10.28
CA TRP A 40 -3.33 5.22 10.91
C TRP A 40 -2.55 6.03 9.88
N LEU A 41 -2.69 7.35 9.91
CA LEU A 41 -1.86 8.27 9.14
C LEU A 41 -1.82 9.66 9.77
N ASP A 42 -0.81 10.43 9.42
CA ASP A 42 -0.78 11.87 9.62
C ASP A 42 -1.12 12.55 8.28
N VAL A 43 -2.31 13.14 8.18
CA VAL A 43 -2.80 13.77 6.93
C VAL A 43 -1.95 14.94 6.47
N THR A 44 -1.11 15.51 7.34
CA THR A 44 -0.18 16.58 6.98
C THR A 44 1.08 16.06 6.28
N LYS A 45 1.37 14.76 6.39
CA LYS A 45 2.59 14.12 5.87
C LYS A 45 2.35 13.19 4.71
N VAL A 46 1.22 12.46 4.72
CA VAL A 46 0.86 11.49 3.69
C VAL A 46 -0.55 11.73 3.19
N MET A 47 -0.75 11.43 1.90
CA MET A 47 -2.09 11.50 1.34
C MET A 47 -2.92 10.29 1.73
N PHE A 48 -4.24 10.47 1.79
CA PHE A 48 -5.20 9.38 1.80
C PHE A 48 -5.93 9.30 0.46
N SER A 49 -5.76 8.17 -0.24
CA SER A 49 -6.47 7.89 -1.49
C SER A 49 -7.87 7.34 -1.19
N SER A 50 -8.89 8.19 -1.31
CA SER A 50 -10.29 7.77 -1.19
C SER A 50 -10.80 7.05 -2.45
N GLY A 51 -10.19 7.28 -3.61
CA GLY A 51 -10.66 6.76 -4.91
C GLY A 51 -10.48 5.25 -5.10
N ASN A 52 -9.69 4.58 -4.27
CA ASN A 52 -9.41 3.15 -4.39
C ASN A 52 -10.18 2.25 -3.40
N ILE A 53 -11.23 2.75 -2.76
CA ILE A 53 -12.03 2.00 -1.77
C ILE A 53 -12.56 0.68 -2.33
N THR A 54 -13.20 0.72 -3.49
CA THR A 54 -13.76 -0.48 -4.14
C THR A 54 -12.69 -1.53 -4.40
N GLU A 55 -11.53 -1.11 -4.86
CA GLU A 55 -10.41 -2.01 -5.15
C GLU A 55 -9.80 -2.58 -3.86
N ARG A 56 -9.67 -1.77 -2.79
CA ARG A 56 -9.24 -2.27 -1.48
C ARG A 56 -10.17 -3.37 -0.97
N HIS A 57 -11.48 -3.16 -1.08
CA HIS A 57 -12.47 -4.16 -0.68
C HIS A 57 -12.40 -5.41 -1.55
N ARG A 58 -12.22 -5.25 -2.88
CA ARG A 58 -12.04 -6.38 -3.81
C ARG A 58 -10.83 -7.22 -3.41
N ILE A 59 -9.68 -6.60 -3.21
CA ILE A 59 -8.46 -7.27 -2.75
C ILE A 59 -8.68 -7.96 -1.40
N GLY A 60 -9.29 -7.27 -0.43
CA GLY A 60 -9.58 -7.83 0.89
C GLY A 60 -10.57 -9.01 0.88
N ASN A 61 -11.28 -9.26 -0.22
CA ASN A 61 -12.20 -10.40 -0.39
C ASN A 61 -11.58 -11.59 -1.14
N ILE A 62 -10.36 -11.46 -1.64
CA ILE A 62 -9.64 -12.59 -2.25
C ILE A 62 -9.09 -13.47 -1.12
N ASP A 63 -9.33 -14.77 -1.16
CA ASP A 63 -8.66 -15.69 -0.24
C ASP A 63 -7.19 -15.86 -0.66
N MET A 64 -6.27 -15.43 0.22
CA MET A 64 -4.82 -15.55 0.05
C MET A 64 -4.21 -16.44 1.14
N THR A 65 -5.02 -17.33 1.74
CA THR A 65 -4.55 -18.23 2.79
C THR A 65 -3.38 -19.08 2.30
N GLY A 66 -2.26 -19.01 3.02
CA GLY A 66 -1.02 -19.70 2.67
C GLY A 66 -0.13 -18.96 1.67
N GLU A 67 -0.61 -17.91 1.00
CA GLU A 67 0.18 -17.16 0.02
C GLU A 67 1.22 -16.24 0.68
N CYS A 68 2.40 -16.17 0.07
CA CYS A 68 3.36 -15.08 0.23
C CYS A 68 3.09 -14.04 -0.85
N VAL A 69 2.84 -12.80 -0.45
CA VAL A 69 2.48 -11.71 -1.35
C VAL A 69 3.56 -10.64 -1.32
N VAL A 70 3.84 -10.03 -2.47
CA VAL A 70 4.68 -8.84 -2.60
C VAL A 70 3.78 -7.66 -2.97
N ASP A 71 3.78 -6.62 -2.15
CA ASP A 71 3.17 -5.32 -2.46
C ASP A 71 4.27 -4.34 -2.83
N ALA A 72 4.40 -4.04 -4.12
CA ALA A 72 5.52 -3.26 -4.66
C ALA A 72 5.39 -1.75 -4.41
N PHE A 73 4.21 -1.27 -3.97
CA PHE A 73 3.90 0.14 -3.74
C PHE A 73 2.94 0.28 -2.55
N ALA A 74 3.42 -0.06 -1.36
CA ALA A 74 2.57 -0.29 -0.20
C ALA A 74 1.86 0.97 0.33
N GLY A 75 2.48 2.14 0.22
CA GLY A 75 1.95 3.36 0.83
C GLY A 75 1.75 3.18 2.33
N ILE A 76 0.65 3.69 2.84
CA ILE A 76 0.24 3.50 4.24
C ILE A 76 -0.33 2.10 4.53
N GLY A 77 -0.21 1.19 3.57
CA GLY A 77 -0.77 -0.17 3.65
C GLY A 77 -2.14 -0.32 2.99
N TYR A 78 -2.43 0.47 1.96
CA TYR A 78 -3.73 0.46 1.28
C TYR A 78 -4.20 -0.95 0.90
N TYR A 79 -3.31 -1.77 0.39
CA TYR A 79 -3.58 -3.16 0.01
C TYR A 79 -2.91 -4.15 0.94
N THR A 80 -1.72 -3.83 1.44
CA THR A 80 -0.97 -4.65 2.41
C THR A 80 -1.82 -5.04 3.62
N LEU A 81 -2.48 -4.07 4.27
CA LEU A 81 -3.28 -4.34 5.47
C LEU A 81 -4.53 -5.19 5.16
N PRO A 82 -5.34 -4.88 4.13
CA PRO A 82 -6.42 -5.77 3.69
C PRO A 82 -5.97 -7.20 3.35
N MET A 83 -4.83 -7.36 2.67
CA MET A 83 -4.27 -8.68 2.35
C MET A 83 -3.95 -9.48 3.61
N LEU A 84 -3.40 -8.84 4.64
CA LEU A 84 -3.06 -9.49 5.90
C LEU A 84 -4.29 -9.79 6.76
N VAL A 85 -5.21 -8.82 6.91
CA VAL A 85 -6.33 -8.88 7.84
C VAL A 85 -7.47 -9.71 7.28
N ARG A 86 -7.88 -9.40 6.04
CA ARG A 86 -9.09 -9.97 5.44
C ARG A 86 -8.79 -11.15 4.52
N SER A 87 -7.84 -10.98 3.62
CA SER A 87 -7.45 -12.03 2.66
C SER A 87 -6.64 -13.15 3.31
N LYS A 88 -6.18 -12.98 4.55
CA LYS A 88 -5.44 -13.97 5.36
C LYS A 88 -4.12 -14.41 4.70
N ALA A 89 -3.47 -13.52 3.96
CA ALA A 89 -2.16 -13.80 3.41
C ALA A 89 -1.21 -14.33 4.50
N LYS A 90 -0.44 -15.36 4.18
CA LYS A 90 0.53 -15.94 5.11
C LYS A 90 1.60 -14.93 5.48
N HIS A 91 2.10 -14.20 4.49
CA HIS A 91 3.10 -13.14 4.69
C HIS A 91 3.01 -12.11 3.57
N VAL A 92 3.23 -10.84 3.89
CA VAL A 92 3.34 -9.77 2.89
C VAL A 92 4.70 -9.10 3.01
N TYR A 93 5.40 -8.99 1.88
CA TYR A 93 6.58 -8.15 1.70
C TYR A 93 6.14 -6.85 1.05
N ALA A 94 6.24 -5.75 1.79
CA ALA A 94 5.74 -4.44 1.41
C ALA A 94 6.90 -3.49 1.10
N CYS A 95 7.02 -3.06 -0.16
CA CYS A 95 8.04 -2.09 -0.58
C CYS A 95 7.44 -0.67 -0.48
N GLU A 96 8.15 0.24 0.18
CA GLU A 96 7.73 1.64 0.30
C GLU A 96 8.95 2.57 0.41
N LEU A 97 8.89 3.68 -0.32
CA LEU A 97 9.96 4.67 -0.39
C LEU A 97 9.77 5.80 0.63
N ASN A 98 8.52 6.21 0.88
CA ASN A 98 8.22 7.36 1.73
C ASN A 98 8.28 6.98 3.22
N PRO A 99 9.20 7.56 4.02
CA PRO A 99 9.34 7.22 5.44
C PRO A 99 8.08 7.52 6.26
N ASN A 100 7.29 8.51 5.89
CA ASN A 100 6.03 8.82 6.57
C ASN A 100 4.95 7.77 6.26
N SER A 101 4.93 7.22 5.05
CA SER A 101 4.05 6.10 4.68
C SER A 101 4.47 4.82 5.39
N ILE A 102 5.77 4.58 5.52
CA ILE A 102 6.34 3.44 6.26
C ILE A 102 5.90 3.49 7.73
N GLU A 103 5.98 4.66 8.38
CA GLU A 103 5.51 4.84 9.76
C GLU A 103 4.00 4.53 9.87
N ALA A 104 3.22 5.03 8.93
CA ALA A 104 1.78 4.77 8.90
C ALA A 104 1.46 3.28 8.74
N LEU A 105 2.17 2.59 7.83
CA LEU A 105 2.04 1.15 7.63
C LEU A 105 2.43 0.35 8.89
N LYS A 106 3.54 0.72 9.54
CA LYS A 106 3.98 0.09 10.81
C LYS A 106 2.90 0.20 11.89
N ARG A 107 2.35 1.39 12.09
CA ARG A 107 1.26 1.63 13.07
C ARG A 107 -0.02 0.89 12.68
N GLY A 108 -0.40 0.93 11.40
CA GLY A 108 -1.54 0.16 10.90
C GLY A 108 -1.39 -1.34 11.15
N ALA A 109 -0.19 -1.90 10.94
CA ALA A 109 0.09 -3.31 11.20
C ALA A 109 -0.02 -3.66 12.69
N GLN A 110 0.44 -2.76 13.59
CA GLN A 110 0.29 -2.92 15.04
C GLN A 110 -1.19 -2.89 15.46
N LEU A 111 -1.97 -1.92 14.98
CA LEU A 111 -3.40 -1.78 15.29
C LEU A 111 -4.22 -3.00 14.87
N ASN A 112 -3.79 -3.70 13.82
CA ASN A 112 -4.43 -4.92 13.30
C ASN A 112 -3.77 -6.22 13.81
N GLU A 113 -2.74 -6.15 14.65
CA GLU A 113 -2.02 -7.31 15.21
C GLU A 113 -1.41 -8.25 14.15
N VAL A 114 -0.95 -7.67 13.02
CA VAL A 114 -0.42 -8.44 11.88
C VAL A 114 1.09 -8.23 11.64
N THR A 115 1.79 -7.59 12.57
CA THR A 115 3.21 -7.23 12.45
C THR A 115 4.11 -8.45 12.20
N ASN A 116 3.79 -9.60 12.77
CA ASN A 116 4.54 -10.84 12.60
C ASN A 116 4.41 -11.48 11.21
N ARG A 117 3.45 -11.01 10.40
CA ARG A 117 3.22 -11.47 9.02
C ARG A 117 3.57 -10.42 7.96
N LEU A 118 4.28 -9.36 8.36
CA LEU A 118 4.68 -8.25 7.51
C LEU A 118 6.19 -8.04 7.55
N THR A 119 6.79 -7.94 6.37
CA THR A 119 8.16 -7.43 6.20
C THR A 119 8.10 -6.17 5.37
N ILE A 120 8.55 -5.05 5.93
CA ILE A 120 8.64 -3.78 5.21
C ILE A 120 10.04 -3.63 4.65
N LEU A 121 10.13 -3.40 3.35
CA LEU A 121 11.34 -3.15 2.59
C LEU A 121 11.38 -1.66 2.26
N GLU A 122 12.15 -0.93 3.06
CA GLU A 122 12.27 0.52 2.96
C GLU A 122 13.19 0.89 1.80
N GLY A 123 12.74 1.74 0.89
CA GLY A 123 13.51 2.25 -0.23
C GLY A 123 12.85 2.03 -1.60
N ASP A 124 13.62 2.28 -2.65
CA ASP A 124 13.17 2.12 -4.02
C ASP A 124 12.85 0.65 -4.33
N ASN A 125 11.67 0.40 -4.88
CA ASN A 125 11.26 -0.95 -5.27
C ASN A 125 12.11 -1.54 -6.39
N GLN A 126 12.77 -0.72 -7.22
CA GLN A 126 13.73 -1.18 -8.22
C GLN A 126 14.94 -1.89 -7.58
N GLU A 127 15.26 -1.56 -6.33
CA GLU A 127 16.32 -2.20 -5.55
C GLU A 127 15.76 -3.31 -4.64
N THR A 128 14.69 -3.01 -3.90
CA THR A 128 14.18 -3.92 -2.86
C THR A 128 13.59 -5.20 -3.45
N LEU A 129 12.92 -5.14 -4.60
CA LEU A 129 12.34 -6.31 -5.27
C LEU A 129 13.39 -7.32 -5.77
N ARG A 130 14.61 -6.90 -6.06
CA ARG A 130 15.70 -7.81 -6.49
C ARG A 130 15.99 -8.91 -5.48
N ASN A 131 15.74 -8.63 -4.20
CA ASN A 131 15.97 -9.57 -3.10
C ASN A 131 14.81 -10.56 -2.90
N LEU A 132 13.72 -10.44 -3.67
CA LEU A 132 12.50 -11.22 -3.52
C LEU A 132 12.26 -12.23 -4.66
N THR A 133 13.30 -12.56 -5.42
CA THR A 133 13.18 -13.46 -6.58
C THR A 133 12.65 -14.84 -6.17
N GLY A 134 11.59 -15.28 -6.83
CA GLY A 134 11.05 -16.63 -6.73
C GLY A 134 10.31 -16.96 -5.44
N ILE A 135 9.91 -15.95 -4.62
CA ILE A 135 9.30 -16.20 -3.30
C ILE A 135 7.78 -16.00 -3.27
N ALA A 136 7.23 -15.27 -4.22
CA ALA A 136 5.84 -14.81 -4.17
C ALA A 136 4.88 -15.75 -4.91
N ASP A 137 3.72 -15.96 -4.31
CA ASP A 137 2.54 -16.54 -4.97
C ASP A 137 1.76 -15.43 -5.73
N ARG A 138 1.91 -14.19 -5.26
CA ARG A 138 1.20 -13.02 -5.79
C ARG A 138 2.03 -11.76 -5.69
N VAL A 139 1.95 -10.89 -6.71
CA VAL A 139 2.54 -9.54 -6.68
C VAL A 139 1.46 -8.51 -6.98
N HIS A 140 1.45 -7.43 -6.20
CA HIS A 140 0.52 -6.33 -6.35
C HIS A 140 1.28 -5.04 -6.72
N LEU A 141 0.83 -4.38 -7.80
CA LEU A 141 1.41 -3.16 -8.37
C LEU A 141 0.35 -2.06 -8.34
N GLY A 142 0.08 -1.53 -7.14
CA GLY A 142 -1.02 -0.63 -6.83
C GLY A 142 -0.72 0.86 -7.04
N ILE A 143 -0.01 1.23 -8.12
CA ILE A 143 0.32 2.62 -8.42
C ILE A 143 -0.29 3.08 -9.76
N LEU A 144 -0.65 4.35 -9.84
CA LEU A 144 -1.11 5.05 -11.05
C LEU A 144 -0.13 6.18 -11.41
N PRO A 145 0.03 6.53 -12.68
CA PRO A 145 -0.74 6.09 -13.85
C PRO A 145 -0.31 4.74 -14.41
N SER A 146 0.90 4.28 -14.13
CA SER A 146 1.46 3.02 -14.61
C SER A 146 2.60 2.54 -13.71
N SER A 147 2.81 1.22 -13.68
CA SER A 147 3.91 0.53 -12.99
C SER A 147 4.85 -0.21 -13.97
N GLU A 148 4.83 0.11 -15.26
CA GLU A 148 5.55 -0.64 -16.31
C GLU A 148 7.02 -0.87 -16.01
N GLN A 149 7.70 0.12 -15.43
CA GLN A 149 9.12 0.01 -15.07
C GLN A 149 9.41 -1.12 -14.06
N THR A 150 8.40 -1.55 -13.31
CA THR A 150 8.52 -2.56 -12.25
C THR A 150 8.06 -3.96 -12.72
N TRP A 151 7.43 -4.10 -13.88
CA TRP A 151 6.82 -5.37 -14.29
C TRP A 151 7.80 -6.53 -14.38
N ALA A 152 8.98 -6.32 -14.97
CA ALA A 152 9.98 -7.38 -15.09
C ALA A 152 10.43 -7.88 -13.70
N LEU A 153 10.66 -6.98 -12.76
CA LEU A 153 11.01 -7.32 -11.38
C LEU A 153 9.85 -8.00 -10.65
N ALA A 154 8.61 -7.51 -10.86
CA ALA A 154 7.42 -8.13 -10.28
C ALA A 154 7.26 -9.58 -10.72
N VAL A 155 7.45 -9.85 -12.02
CA VAL A 155 7.41 -11.22 -12.55
C VAL A 155 8.54 -12.08 -11.97
N SER A 156 9.75 -11.54 -11.81
CA SER A 156 10.86 -12.27 -11.21
C SER A 156 10.64 -12.65 -9.73
N CYS A 157 9.78 -11.91 -9.02
CA CYS A 157 9.40 -12.24 -7.64
C CYS A 157 8.52 -13.49 -7.56
N LEU A 158 7.80 -13.84 -8.62
CA LEU A 158 6.91 -15.01 -8.62
C LEU A 158 7.70 -16.31 -8.52
N LYS A 159 7.12 -17.30 -7.85
CA LYS A 159 7.62 -18.66 -7.81
C LYS A 159 7.72 -19.27 -9.22
N SER A 160 8.61 -20.23 -9.41
CA SER A 160 8.77 -20.95 -10.67
C SER A 160 7.51 -21.74 -11.09
N THR A 161 6.62 -22.02 -10.16
CA THR A 161 5.32 -22.65 -10.40
C THR A 161 4.28 -21.67 -10.98
N GLY A 162 4.64 -20.40 -11.13
CA GLY A 162 3.74 -19.33 -11.53
C GLY A 162 3.08 -18.63 -10.35
N GLY A 163 2.22 -17.66 -10.63
CA GLY A 163 1.50 -16.86 -9.63
C GLY A 163 0.59 -15.84 -10.28
N VAL A 164 0.10 -14.89 -9.47
CA VAL A 164 -0.82 -13.84 -9.90
C VAL A 164 -0.16 -12.47 -9.82
N VAL A 165 -0.37 -11.63 -10.82
CA VAL A 165 0.04 -10.22 -10.80
C VAL A 165 -1.19 -9.33 -10.88
N HIS A 166 -1.35 -8.42 -9.94
CA HIS A 166 -2.34 -7.35 -9.99
C HIS A 166 -1.66 -6.07 -10.50
N LEU A 167 -2.16 -5.56 -11.61
CA LEU A 167 -1.65 -4.34 -12.23
C LEU A 167 -2.71 -3.25 -12.17
N HIS A 168 -2.34 -2.08 -11.67
CA HIS A 168 -3.14 -0.87 -11.77
C HIS A 168 -2.53 0.03 -12.83
N MET A 169 -3.34 0.50 -13.76
CA MET A 169 -2.92 1.45 -14.77
C MET A 169 -4.09 2.24 -15.32
N ASN A 170 -3.82 3.44 -15.79
CA ASN A 170 -4.78 4.20 -16.57
C ASN A 170 -4.80 3.66 -18.01
N VAL A 171 -5.96 3.27 -18.47
CA VAL A 171 -6.17 2.89 -19.88
C VAL A 171 -6.95 4.00 -20.58
N ARG A 172 -6.60 4.30 -21.83
CA ARG A 172 -7.41 5.20 -22.65
C ARG A 172 -8.66 4.44 -23.09
N GLU A 173 -9.81 5.11 -23.03
CA GLU A 173 -10.99 4.61 -23.73
C GLU A 173 -10.63 4.54 -25.22
N VAL A 174 -10.80 3.36 -25.78
CA VAL A 174 -10.73 3.18 -27.24
C VAL A 174 -12.14 3.45 -27.75
N GLU A 175 -12.33 4.58 -28.46
CA GLU A 175 -13.57 4.90 -29.17
C GLU A 175 -13.90 3.85 -30.25
#